data_656b379c8b9b0f428b3a5bbe10db5502
#
_entry.id   656b379c8b9b0f428b3a5bbe10db5502
#
_cell.length_a   1.000
_cell.length_b   1.000
_cell.length_c   1.000
_cell.angle_alpha   90.00
_cell.angle_beta   90.00
_cell.angle_gamma   90.00
#
_symmetry.space_group_name_H-M   'P 1'
#
loop_
_entity.id
_entity.type
_entity.pdbx_description
1 polymer ?
#
loop_
_entity_poly.entity_id
_entity_poly.type
_entity_poly.pdbx_seq_one_letter_code
_entity_poly.pdbx_strand_id
1 'polypeptide(L)'
;MKLFGNEKKFVTKLDSLFIVTGEMGANASPDISGLIGQYAHGNEPSHHVLYMYNYVGQPWKAARLLRQTLDEMYKDDFDGLSGNEDVGQMSAWYVLSSVGLYQVEPAGGKYIIGSPIFDKAELNVGKGKTFNIVCKNNSKENMYVQSVKLNGKRYSKSYIMYNDIMKGGTLELQMGNQPSKLSLIHISEPTRL
;
A
#
# COMPACT_ATOMS: atom_id res chain seq x y z
N MET A 1 -13.84 10.39 5.04
CA MET A 1 -15.27 10.07 4.83
C MET A 1 -16.22 11.18 5.22
N LYS A 2 -15.99 11.91 6.31
CA LYS A 2 -16.86 13.03 6.75
C LYS A 2 -17.13 14.06 5.63
N LEU A 3 -16.11 14.45 4.86
CA LEU A 3 -16.24 15.41 3.74
C LEU A 3 -17.13 14.91 2.58
N PHE A 4 -17.23 13.60 2.39
CA PHE A 4 -18.01 12.99 1.30
C PHE A 4 -19.41 12.53 1.74
N GLY A 5 -19.71 12.59 3.03
CA GLY A 5 -20.99 12.20 3.63
C GLY A 5 -21.18 10.69 3.77
N ASN A 6 -20.60 9.85 2.91
CA ASN A 6 -20.64 8.40 3.03
C ASN A 6 -19.49 7.71 2.24
N GLU A 7 -19.25 6.43 2.52
CA GLU A 7 -18.20 5.63 1.90
C GLU A 7 -18.40 5.48 0.38
N LYS A 8 -19.62 5.28 -0.09
CA LYS A 8 -19.90 5.11 -1.53
C LYS A 8 -19.46 6.33 -2.34
N LYS A 9 -19.79 7.54 -1.88
CA LYS A 9 -19.36 8.78 -2.53
C LYS A 9 -17.85 8.95 -2.51
N PHE A 10 -17.21 8.60 -1.39
CA PHE A 10 -15.76 8.63 -1.27
C PHE A 10 -15.10 7.65 -2.25
N VAL A 11 -15.57 6.39 -2.29
CA VAL A 11 -15.06 5.38 -3.23
C VAL A 11 -15.25 5.80 -4.68
N THR A 12 -16.43 6.35 -5.03
CA THR A 12 -16.68 6.86 -6.39
C THR A 12 -15.67 7.96 -6.76
N LYS A 13 -15.39 8.88 -5.85
CA LYS A 13 -14.40 9.94 -6.09
C LYS A 13 -12.99 9.37 -6.20
N LEU A 14 -12.65 8.41 -5.34
CA LEU A 14 -11.34 7.76 -5.38
C LEU A 14 -11.16 6.93 -6.66
N ASP A 15 -12.18 6.18 -7.09
CA ASP A 15 -12.16 5.46 -8.36
C ASP A 15 -11.96 6.42 -9.55
N SER A 16 -12.65 7.56 -9.54
CA SER A 16 -12.52 8.55 -10.63
C SER A 16 -11.10 9.09 -10.76
N LEU A 17 -10.34 9.19 -9.68
CA LEU A 17 -8.95 9.64 -9.70
C LEU A 17 -8.06 8.74 -10.58
N PHE A 18 -8.33 7.44 -10.60
CA PHE A 18 -7.51 6.45 -11.30
C PHE A 18 -8.00 6.11 -12.72
N ILE A 19 -9.20 6.57 -13.12
CA ILE A 19 -9.79 6.25 -14.44
C ILE A 19 -10.00 7.47 -15.33
N VAL A 20 -10.11 8.65 -14.74
CA VAL A 20 -10.30 9.88 -15.54
C VAL A 20 -8.97 10.21 -16.22
N THR A 21 -8.99 10.19 -17.54
CA THR A 21 -7.90 10.68 -18.37
C THR A 21 -8.25 12.08 -18.88
N GLY A 22 -7.29 12.96 -18.97
CA GLY A 22 -7.48 14.30 -19.50
C GLY A 22 -6.13 14.92 -19.82
N GLU A 23 -6.11 15.85 -20.75
CA GLU A 23 -4.91 16.64 -21.02
C GLU A 23 -4.60 17.49 -19.79
N MET A 24 -3.36 17.43 -19.33
CA MET A 24 -2.86 18.39 -18.36
C MET A 24 -2.77 19.73 -19.08
N GLY A 25 -3.43 20.75 -18.53
CA GLY A 25 -3.40 22.10 -19.12
C GLY A 25 -1.96 22.62 -19.22
N ALA A 26 -1.77 23.66 -20.04
CA ALA A 26 -0.46 24.26 -20.30
C ALA A 26 0.28 24.76 -19.03
N ASN A 27 -0.41 24.87 -17.92
CA ASN A 27 0.13 25.28 -16.60
C ASN A 27 0.31 24.12 -15.63
N ALA A 28 0.36 22.87 -16.11
CA ALA A 28 0.62 21.71 -15.24
C ALA A 28 1.99 21.85 -14.57
N SER A 29 2.06 21.53 -13.27
CA SER A 29 3.33 21.50 -12.55
C SER A 29 4.25 20.44 -13.16
N PRO A 30 5.57 20.70 -13.28
CA PRO A 30 6.54 19.70 -13.72
C PRO A 30 6.61 18.48 -12.78
N ASP A 31 6.15 18.60 -11.54
CA ASP A 31 6.11 17.50 -10.56
C ASP A 31 4.96 16.51 -10.82
N ILE A 32 4.08 16.78 -11.78
CA ILE A 32 3.00 15.88 -12.17
C ILE A 32 3.55 14.85 -13.14
N SER A 33 4.00 13.71 -12.61
CA SER A 33 4.59 12.59 -13.34
C SER A 33 4.13 11.25 -12.76
N GLY A 34 4.38 10.14 -13.46
CA GLY A 34 3.97 8.81 -13.00
C GLY A 34 2.46 8.68 -12.84
N LEU A 35 1.72 8.90 -13.94
CA LEU A 35 0.26 9.01 -13.90
C LEU A 35 -0.45 7.66 -14.03
N ILE A 36 -1.46 7.45 -13.17
CA ILE A 36 -2.54 6.48 -13.35
C ILE A 36 -3.84 7.29 -13.30
N GLY A 37 -4.44 7.58 -14.43
CA GLY A 37 -5.52 8.56 -14.54
C GLY A 37 -5.02 9.95 -14.13
N GLN A 38 -5.60 10.52 -13.08
CA GLN A 38 -5.20 11.80 -12.47
C GLN A 38 -4.35 11.61 -11.20
N TYR A 39 -4.06 10.37 -10.81
CA TYR A 39 -3.13 10.07 -9.73
C TYR A 39 -1.70 10.27 -10.22
N ALA A 40 -0.93 11.11 -9.56
CA ALA A 40 0.47 11.39 -9.89
C ALA A 40 1.38 10.79 -8.83
N HIS A 41 2.03 9.66 -9.15
CA HIS A 41 2.91 8.96 -8.22
C HIS A 41 4.23 9.72 -8.00
N GLY A 42 4.69 10.45 -8.99
CA GLY A 42 5.92 11.22 -8.91
C GLY A 42 5.89 12.39 -7.92
N ASN A 43 4.75 12.63 -7.28
CA ASN A 43 4.60 13.64 -6.23
C ASN A 43 4.20 12.98 -4.90
N GLU A 44 5.05 13.05 -3.89
CA GLU A 44 4.98 12.30 -2.63
C GLU A 44 3.70 12.51 -1.82
N PRO A 45 3.06 13.69 -1.81
CA PRO A 45 1.79 13.86 -1.11
C PRO A 45 0.71 12.88 -1.56
N SER A 46 0.85 12.26 -2.75
CA SER A 46 -0.10 11.29 -3.28
C SER A 46 0.16 9.84 -2.82
N HIS A 47 1.32 9.52 -2.27
CA HIS A 47 1.78 8.16 -1.99
C HIS A 47 0.85 7.34 -1.11
N HIS A 48 0.14 7.97 -0.17
CA HIS A 48 -0.82 7.31 0.71
C HIS A 48 -2.15 6.98 0.03
N VAL A 49 -2.47 7.63 -1.09
CA VAL A 49 -3.80 7.59 -1.74
C VAL A 49 -4.16 6.18 -2.20
N LEU A 50 -3.19 5.41 -2.72
CA LEU A 50 -3.37 4.01 -3.13
C LEU A 50 -3.90 3.14 -1.99
N TYR A 51 -3.44 3.41 -0.76
CA TYR A 51 -3.81 2.67 0.45
C TYR A 51 -5.17 3.07 1.03
N MET A 52 -5.80 4.14 0.54
CA MET A 52 -7.08 4.62 1.09
C MET A 52 -8.22 3.61 0.90
N TYR A 53 -8.12 2.74 -0.09
CA TYR A 53 -9.09 1.65 -0.27
C TYR A 53 -9.13 0.66 0.91
N ASN A 54 -8.03 0.52 1.66
CA ASN A 54 -7.99 -0.32 2.86
C ASN A 54 -8.90 0.23 3.96
N TYR A 55 -9.09 1.56 4.01
CA TYR A 55 -9.94 2.22 5.00
C TYR A 55 -11.43 2.11 4.71
N VAL A 56 -11.79 1.67 3.50
CA VAL A 56 -13.19 1.46 3.07
C VAL A 56 -13.46 -0.01 2.73
N GLY A 57 -12.64 -0.93 3.26
CA GLY A 57 -12.83 -2.37 3.11
C GLY A 57 -12.71 -2.89 1.69
N GLN A 58 -11.99 -2.20 0.82
CA GLN A 58 -11.73 -2.61 -0.56
C GLN A 58 -10.23 -2.82 -0.85
N PRO A 59 -9.49 -3.60 -0.02
CA PRO A 59 -8.04 -3.76 -0.14
C PRO A 59 -7.59 -4.36 -1.49
N TRP A 60 -8.48 -5.06 -2.19
CA TRP A 60 -8.18 -5.59 -3.52
C TRP A 60 -7.94 -4.50 -4.57
N LYS A 61 -8.62 -3.34 -4.46
CA LYS A 61 -8.36 -2.20 -5.35
C LYS A 61 -6.97 -1.61 -5.07
N ALA A 62 -6.63 -1.46 -3.78
CA ALA A 62 -5.29 -1.05 -3.39
C ALA A 62 -4.24 -2.02 -3.94
N ALA A 63 -4.41 -3.34 -3.76
CA ALA A 63 -3.48 -4.36 -4.23
C ALA A 63 -3.18 -4.24 -5.72
N ARG A 64 -4.21 -4.08 -6.56
CA ARG A 64 -4.05 -3.90 -8.02
C ARG A 64 -3.23 -2.65 -8.35
N LEU A 65 -3.60 -1.53 -7.77
CA LEU A 65 -2.93 -0.24 -8.05
C LEU A 65 -1.49 -0.22 -7.51
N LEU A 66 -1.25 -0.81 -6.34
CA LEU A 66 0.10 -0.95 -5.78
C LEU A 66 1.00 -1.77 -6.70
N ARG A 67 0.52 -2.95 -7.18
CA ARG A 67 1.28 -3.79 -8.11
C ARG A 67 1.54 -3.08 -9.43
N GLN A 68 0.55 -2.38 -9.97
CA GLN A 68 0.71 -1.56 -11.18
C GLN A 68 1.78 -0.49 -10.97
N THR A 69 1.72 0.26 -9.87
CA THR A 69 2.70 1.32 -9.56
C THR A 69 4.11 0.74 -9.41
N LEU A 70 4.27 -0.37 -8.68
CA LEU A 70 5.57 -1.02 -8.49
C LEU A 70 6.16 -1.56 -9.79
N ASP A 71 5.35 -2.05 -10.74
CA ASP A 71 5.79 -2.63 -12.00
C ASP A 71 6.08 -1.55 -13.08
N GLU A 72 5.26 -0.49 -13.12
CA GLU A 72 5.30 0.50 -14.20
C GLU A 72 6.15 1.74 -13.88
N MET A 73 6.25 2.13 -12.60
CA MET A 73 6.80 3.44 -12.21
C MET A 73 8.19 3.36 -11.55
N TYR A 74 8.72 2.15 -11.40
CA TYR A 74 10.07 1.92 -10.91
C TYR A 74 10.81 0.99 -11.86
N LYS A 75 11.99 1.39 -12.30
CA LYS A 75 12.80 0.65 -13.26
C LYS A 75 14.24 0.57 -12.78
N ASP A 76 14.93 -0.48 -13.18
CA ASP A 76 16.38 -0.63 -12.96
C ASP A 76 17.13 0.13 -14.06
N ASP A 77 17.10 1.46 -13.97
CA ASP A 77 17.71 2.40 -14.92
C ASP A 77 18.12 3.69 -14.20
N PHE A 78 18.98 4.50 -14.83
CA PHE A 78 19.39 5.82 -14.33
C PHE A 78 18.20 6.77 -14.15
N ASP A 79 17.20 6.69 -15.01
CA ASP A 79 15.94 7.44 -14.96
C ASP A 79 14.80 6.53 -14.51
N GLY A 80 15.08 5.69 -13.51
CA GLY A 80 14.18 4.63 -13.04
C GLY A 80 13.03 5.08 -12.15
N LEU A 81 13.01 6.35 -11.72
CA LEU A 81 11.95 6.92 -10.90
C LEU A 81 11.00 7.75 -11.76
N SER A 82 9.72 7.72 -11.45
CA SER A 82 8.71 8.51 -12.16
C SER A 82 8.60 9.97 -11.70
N GLY A 83 9.54 10.45 -10.90
CA GLY A 83 9.63 11.80 -10.35
C GLY A 83 10.95 12.00 -9.63
N ASN A 84 11.05 13.11 -8.88
CA ASN A 84 12.22 13.36 -8.04
C ASN A 84 12.31 12.33 -6.91
N GLU A 85 13.53 12.08 -6.42
CA GLU A 85 13.75 11.17 -5.27
C GLU A 85 13.21 11.75 -3.95
N ASP A 86 13.26 13.07 -3.83
CA ASP A 86 12.80 13.87 -2.70
C ASP A 86 13.23 13.35 -1.33
N VAL A 87 14.55 13.45 -1.14
CA VAL A 87 15.24 13.09 0.10
C VAL A 87 14.99 11.61 0.51
N GLY A 88 14.82 10.73 -0.49
CA GLY A 88 14.65 9.30 -0.28
C GLY A 88 13.19 8.84 -0.15
N GLN A 89 12.22 9.72 -0.31
CA GLN A 89 10.80 9.34 -0.14
C GLN A 89 10.32 8.36 -1.23
N MET A 90 10.74 8.55 -2.49
CA MET A 90 10.37 7.64 -3.58
C MET A 90 10.93 6.23 -3.34
N SER A 91 12.21 6.11 -3.01
CA SER A 91 12.84 4.83 -2.69
C SER A 91 12.25 4.20 -1.42
N ALA A 92 11.98 5.00 -0.38
CA ALA A 92 11.37 4.51 0.86
C ALA A 92 9.97 3.94 0.60
N TRP A 93 9.17 4.61 -0.23
CA TRP A 93 7.86 4.10 -0.63
C TRP A 93 7.98 2.77 -1.38
N TYR A 94 8.90 2.70 -2.36
CA TYR A 94 9.15 1.47 -3.12
C TYR A 94 9.55 0.31 -2.20
N VAL A 95 10.53 0.51 -1.33
CA VAL A 95 11.02 -0.53 -0.40
C VAL A 95 9.90 -1.02 0.52
N LEU A 96 9.18 -0.11 1.17
CA LEU A 96 8.10 -0.49 2.08
C LEU A 96 6.93 -1.15 1.36
N SER A 97 6.50 -0.61 0.23
CA SER A 97 5.39 -1.18 -0.55
C SER A 97 5.76 -2.52 -1.17
N SER A 98 7.02 -2.72 -1.58
CA SER A 98 7.54 -3.98 -2.12
C SER A 98 7.51 -5.12 -1.10
N VAL A 99 7.76 -4.84 0.17
CA VAL A 99 7.63 -5.84 1.24
C VAL A 99 6.20 -5.94 1.77
N GLY A 100 5.27 -5.14 1.22
CA GLY A 100 3.83 -5.22 1.49
C GLY A 100 3.36 -4.45 2.72
N LEU A 101 4.12 -3.45 3.17
CA LEU A 101 3.75 -2.62 4.33
C LEU A 101 3.93 -1.13 3.97
N TYR A 102 3.01 -0.29 4.41
CA TYR A 102 3.17 1.16 4.28
C TYR A 102 2.50 1.91 5.43
N GLN A 103 3.16 2.95 5.91
CA GLN A 103 2.67 3.79 7.00
C GLN A 103 1.93 5.01 6.44
N VAL A 104 0.60 4.92 6.31
CA VAL A 104 -0.25 6.02 5.81
C VAL A 104 -0.29 7.19 6.79
N GLU A 105 -0.23 6.90 8.08
CA GLU A 105 -0.17 7.87 9.17
C GLU A 105 1.22 7.82 9.81
N PRO A 106 2.17 8.69 9.42
CA PRO A 106 3.57 8.56 9.85
C PRO A 106 3.81 8.51 11.37
N ALA A 107 2.97 9.17 12.15
CA ALA A 107 3.07 9.16 13.62
C ALA A 107 2.19 8.09 14.29
N GLY A 108 1.33 7.39 13.54
CA GLY A 108 0.30 6.49 14.08
C GLY A 108 0.80 5.10 14.46
N GLY A 109 2.01 4.72 14.07
CA GLY A 109 2.58 3.40 14.30
C GLY A 109 1.84 2.24 13.64
N LYS A 110 0.91 2.51 12.72
CA LYS A 110 0.19 1.50 11.93
C LYS A 110 0.83 1.35 10.55
N TYR A 111 1.17 0.11 10.20
CA TYR A 111 1.59 -0.24 8.84
C TYR A 111 0.46 -0.99 8.14
N ILE A 112 -0.06 -0.41 7.08
CA ILE A 112 -1.14 -1.00 6.29
C ILE A 112 -0.57 -2.15 5.47
N ILE A 113 -1.28 -3.28 5.44
CA ILE A 113 -0.91 -4.43 4.63
C ILE A 113 -1.34 -4.16 3.20
N GLY A 114 -0.37 -4.12 2.30
CA GLY A 114 -0.55 -3.94 0.85
C GLY A 114 -0.46 -5.25 0.08
N SER A 115 0.21 -5.19 -1.07
CA SER A 115 0.44 -6.35 -1.95
C SER A 115 1.94 -6.49 -2.23
N PRO A 116 2.66 -7.32 -1.46
CA PRO A 116 4.11 -7.50 -1.61
C PRO A 116 4.49 -8.12 -2.95
N ILE A 117 5.65 -7.75 -3.49
CA ILE A 117 6.20 -8.36 -4.73
C ILE A 117 7.19 -9.49 -4.43
N PHE A 118 7.69 -9.61 -3.21
CA PHE A 118 8.63 -10.64 -2.80
C PHE A 118 7.93 -11.80 -2.08
N ASP A 119 8.45 -13.02 -2.27
CA ASP A 119 7.96 -14.20 -1.55
C ASP A 119 8.38 -14.19 -0.08
N LYS A 120 9.50 -13.56 0.22
CA LYS A 120 10.02 -13.41 1.57
C LYS A 120 10.77 -12.09 1.73
N ALA A 121 10.53 -11.42 2.84
CA ALA A 121 11.37 -10.32 3.33
C ALA A 121 11.74 -10.57 4.79
N GLU A 122 12.96 -10.19 5.15
CA GLU A 122 13.50 -10.33 6.49
C GLU A 122 13.96 -8.96 7.00
N LEU A 123 13.35 -8.51 8.07
CA LEU A 123 13.63 -7.22 8.68
C LEU A 123 14.39 -7.42 9.98
N ASN A 124 15.63 -6.94 10.04
CA ASN A 124 16.37 -6.85 11.30
C ASN A 124 15.77 -5.70 12.14
N VAL A 125 15.08 -6.04 13.20
CA VAL A 125 14.40 -5.06 14.07
C VAL A 125 15.23 -4.70 15.32
N GLY A 126 16.52 -5.04 15.29
CA GLY A 126 17.47 -4.76 16.37
C GLY A 126 17.41 -5.75 17.52
N LYS A 127 18.38 -5.65 18.43
CA LYS A 127 18.50 -6.52 19.62
C LYS A 127 18.50 -8.02 19.29
N GLY A 128 19.07 -8.40 18.13
CA GLY A 128 19.11 -9.79 17.66
C GLY A 128 17.76 -10.37 17.24
N LYS A 129 16.76 -9.54 17.02
CA LYS A 129 15.43 -9.95 16.60
C LYS A 129 15.20 -9.71 15.10
N THR A 130 14.44 -10.59 14.51
CA THR A 130 14.05 -10.55 13.11
C THR A 130 12.54 -10.60 12.99
N PHE A 131 11.98 -9.78 12.10
CA PHE A 131 10.59 -9.87 11.68
C PHE A 131 10.55 -10.33 10.23
N ASN A 132 9.89 -11.45 9.97
CA ASN A 132 9.76 -12.05 8.65
C ASN A 132 8.41 -11.75 8.05
N ILE A 133 8.38 -11.41 6.76
CA ILE A 133 7.16 -11.35 5.95
C ILE A 133 7.27 -12.50 4.95
N VAL A 134 6.30 -13.40 4.94
CA VAL A 134 6.29 -14.58 4.08
C VAL A 134 5.01 -14.58 3.25
N CYS A 135 5.15 -14.55 1.94
CA CYS A 135 4.05 -14.45 0.98
C CYS A 135 3.93 -15.79 0.23
N LYS A 136 2.97 -16.61 0.63
CA LYS A 136 2.72 -17.91 0.02
C LYS A 136 1.90 -17.75 -1.25
N ASN A 137 2.28 -18.47 -2.30
CA ASN A 137 1.61 -18.47 -3.61
C ASN A 137 1.59 -17.07 -4.25
N ASN A 138 2.66 -16.30 -4.08
CA ASN A 138 2.80 -14.97 -4.65
C ASN A 138 3.22 -15.05 -6.12
N SER A 139 2.61 -14.23 -6.98
CA SER A 139 2.99 -14.07 -8.39
C SER A 139 2.45 -12.74 -8.93
N LYS A 140 2.67 -12.45 -10.21
CA LYS A 140 2.03 -11.29 -10.86
C LYS A 140 0.51 -11.39 -10.85
N GLU A 141 -0.04 -12.59 -11.02
CA GLU A 141 -1.49 -12.87 -11.03
C GLU A 141 -2.04 -12.98 -9.60
N ASN A 142 -1.26 -13.57 -8.70
CA ASN A 142 -1.67 -13.82 -7.31
C ASN A 142 -1.34 -12.62 -6.42
N MET A 143 -1.90 -11.46 -6.76
CA MET A 143 -1.62 -10.19 -6.08
C MET A 143 -2.55 -9.90 -4.89
N TYR A 144 -3.61 -10.67 -4.69
CA TYR A 144 -4.62 -10.39 -3.67
C TYR A 144 -4.38 -11.21 -2.40
N VAL A 145 -4.33 -10.55 -1.25
CA VAL A 145 -4.22 -11.22 0.05
C VAL A 145 -5.52 -11.96 0.36
N GLN A 146 -5.42 -13.28 0.53
CA GLN A 146 -6.55 -14.18 0.84
C GLN A 146 -6.68 -14.43 2.34
N SER A 147 -5.58 -14.54 3.05
CA SER A 147 -5.55 -14.66 4.51
C SER A 147 -4.24 -14.16 5.09
N VAL A 148 -4.30 -13.78 6.36
CA VAL A 148 -3.14 -13.26 7.10
C VAL A 148 -2.99 -14.05 8.39
N LYS A 149 -1.75 -14.41 8.74
CA LYS A 149 -1.38 -14.96 10.05
C LYS A 149 -0.25 -14.13 10.66
N LEU A 150 -0.30 -13.89 11.94
CA LEU A 150 0.80 -13.32 12.71
C LEU A 150 1.25 -14.35 13.74
N ASN A 151 2.51 -14.78 13.65
CA ASN A 151 3.09 -15.82 14.50
C ASN A 151 2.24 -17.11 14.53
N GLY A 152 1.82 -17.57 13.34
CA GLY A 152 1.01 -18.78 13.15
C GLY A 152 -0.47 -18.64 13.48
N LYS A 153 -0.90 -17.58 14.14
CA LYS A 153 -2.32 -17.35 14.49
C LYS A 153 -3.02 -16.51 13.43
N ARG A 154 -4.30 -16.82 13.15
CA ARG A 154 -5.13 -16.02 12.25
C ARG A 154 -5.14 -14.56 12.69
N TYR A 155 -4.91 -13.67 11.72
CA TYR A 155 -4.88 -12.24 11.93
C TYR A 155 -5.91 -11.57 11.02
N SER A 156 -6.83 -10.80 11.60
CA SER A 156 -7.99 -10.26 10.88
C SER A 156 -7.87 -8.77 10.56
N LYS A 157 -6.79 -8.11 10.99
CA LYS A 157 -6.58 -6.67 10.75
C LYS A 157 -5.91 -6.46 9.39
N SER A 158 -6.27 -5.36 8.71
CA SER A 158 -5.63 -4.90 7.47
C SER A 158 -4.33 -4.12 7.70
N TYR A 159 -3.84 -4.09 8.92
CA TYR A 159 -2.62 -3.38 9.33
C TYR A 159 -1.90 -4.15 10.43
N ILE A 160 -0.62 -3.87 10.60
CA ILE A 160 0.19 -4.34 11.75
C ILE A 160 0.75 -3.13 12.51
N MET A 161 0.88 -3.25 13.83
CA MET A 161 1.45 -2.19 14.64
C MET A 161 2.97 -2.26 14.65
N TYR A 162 3.63 -1.10 14.65
CA TYR A 162 5.08 -0.98 14.81
C TYR A 162 5.60 -1.81 15.99
N ASN A 163 4.93 -1.74 17.14
CA ASN A 163 5.32 -2.51 18.31
C ASN A 163 5.26 -4.04 18.10
N ASP A 164 4.38 -4.53 17.22
CA ASP A 164 4.33 -5.97 16.92
C ASP A 164 5.47 -6.38 15.99
N ILE A 165 5.83 -5.51 15.04
CA ILE A 165 7.01 -5.70 14.20
C ILE A 165 8.28 -5.74 15.05
N MET A 166 8.45 -4.79 15.97
CA MET A 166 9.64 -4.68 16.83
C MET A 166 9.80 -5.81 17.86
N LYS A 167 8.77 -6.60 18.11
CA LYS A 167 8.88 -7.82 18.92
C LYS A 167 9.60 -8.95 18.17
N GLY A 168 9.69 -8.85 16.84
CA GLY A 168 10.11 -9.93 15.95
C GLY A 168 8.96 -10.93 15.71
N GLY A 169 9.20 -11.90 14.85
CA GLY A 169 8.23 -12.93 14.53
C GLY A 169 7.95 -13.05 13.03
N THR A 170 6.77 -13.53 12.65
CA THR A 170 6.44 -13.78 11.25
C THR A 170 5.02 -13.33 10.91
N LEU A 171 4.91 -12.51 9.86
CA LEU A 171 3.67 -12.19 9.17
C LEU A 171 3.57 -13.09 7.92
N GLU A 172 2.59 -13.97 7.87
CA GLU A 172 2.31 -14.81 6.71
C GLU A 172 1.12 -14.27 5.94
N LEU A 173 1.31 -14.07 4.63
CA LEU A 173 0.27 -13.65 3.69
C LEU A 173 0.02 -14.81 2.72
N GLN A 174 -1.21 -15.31 2.65
CA GLN A 174 -1.63 -16.20 1.58
C GLN A 174 -2.13 -15.36 0.43
N MET A 175 -1.49 -15.48 -0.72
CA MET A 175 -1.82 -14.73 -1.92
C MET A 175 -2.71 -15.55 -2.87
N GLY A 176 -3.47 -14.88 -3.73
CA GLY A 176 -4.30 -15.49 -4.76
C GLY A 176 -4.69 -14.54 -5.87
N ASN A 177 -5.28 -15.07 -6.94
CA ASN A 177 -5.59 -14.34 -8.18
C ASN A 177 -7.00 -13.71 -8.21
N GLN A 178 -7.79 -13.90 -7.15
CA GLN A 178 -9.14 -13.34 -7.07
C GLN A 178 -9.23 -12.29 -5.98
N PRO A 179 -9.94 -11.18 -6.22
CA PRO A 179 -10.26 -10.21 -5.19
C PRO A 179 -10.88 -10.91 -3.98
N SER A 180 -10.23 -10.82 -2.84
CA SER A 180 -10.74 -11.42 -1.62
C SER A 180 -11.71 -10.47 -0.94
N LYS A 181 -12.90 -10.95 -0.64
CA LYS A 181 -13.82 -10.30 0.30
C LYS A 181 -13.42 -10.57 1.75
N LEU A 182 -12.13 -10.80 1.99
CA LEU A 182 -11.64 -11.00 3.34
C LEU A 182 -12.13 -9.82 4.17
N SER A 183 -13.00 -10.11 5.12
CA SER A 183 -13.42 -9.16 6.13
C SER A 183 -12.22 -8.89 7.06
N LEU A 184 -11.23 -8.21 6.52
CA LEU A 184 -10.24 -7.56 7.33
C LEU A 184 -11.00 -6.44 8.03
N ILE A 185 -10.96 -6.45 9.35
CA ILE A 185 -11.60 -5.42 10.16
C ILE A 185 -11.13 -4.07 9.65
N HIS A 186 -12.09 -3.24 9.23
CA HIS A 186 -11.84 -1.89 8.77
C HIS A 186 -10.91 -1.17 9.76
N ILE A 187 -10.03 -0.35 9.24
CA ILE A 187 -9.29 0.59 10.05
C ILE A 187 -10.32 1.61 10.53
N SER A 188 -10.98 1.34 11.67
CA SER A 188 -11.86 2.33 12.28
C SER A 188 -11.02 3.55 12.63
N GLU A 189 -11.52 4.75 12.29
CA GLU A 189 -10.94 5.98 12.81
C GLU A 189 -10.86 5.87 14.35
N PRO A 190 -9.77 6.31 14.99
CA PRO A 190 -9.74 6.37 16.44
C PRO A 190 -10.93 7.20 16.90
N THR A 191 -11.76 6.60 17.71
CA THR A 191 -12.80 7.34 18.44
C THR A 191 -12.07 8.42 19.22
N ARG A 192 -12.22 9.67 18.82
CA ARG A 192 -11.73 10.79 19.62
C ARG A 192 -12.53 10.72 20.93
N LEU A 193 -11.81 10.43 22.03
CA LEU A 193 -12.27 10.72 23.38
C LEU A 193 -12.46 12.22 23.53
#